data_a68ea4cd5f5dd00ddef343470d2d4f0b
#
_entry.id   a68ea4cd5f5dd00ddef343470d2d4f0b
#
_cell.length_a   1.000
_cell.length_b   1.000
_cell.length_c   1.000
_cell.angle_alpha   90.00
_cell.angle_beta   90.00
_cell.angle_gamma   90.00
#
_symmetry.space_group_name_H-M   'P 1'
#
loop_
_entity.id
_entity.type
_entity.pdbx_description
1 polymer ?
#
loop_
_entity_poly.entity_id
_entity_poly.type
_entity_poly.pdbx_seq_one_letter_code
_entity_poly.pdbx_strand_id
1 'polypeptide(L)'
;ATPDDADNLSVMMTARELNSSIYMVALQNRLHNRLLFQAVNPELPVQTSFLVASRFLSVLNAPLLKEFLQEAEKQGNAWNEQLLARMASITSTITPESWHVQIGDEETPAVTLALRLGEPVTLGNLCRSPRHRLTCLDTIPLMLRRNGRNTLLPDEKENLEPGDRVLFCGTDKANNQMQWSLRHLNALRYVQTGHQRPDGLVWRWLAKRRAAPADVRE
;
A
#
# COMPACT_ATOMS: atom_id res chain seq x y z
N ALA A 1 -18.21 22.24 16.27
CA ALA A 1 -17.77 21.33 17.32
C ALA A 1 -17.04 22.14 18.40
N THR A 2 -17.35 21.87 19.66
CA THR A 2 -16.73 22.49 20.82
C THR A 2 -15.87 21.49 21.58
N PRO A 3 -14.99 21.92 22.49
CA PRO A 3 -14.24 21.00 23.33
C PRO A 3 -15.10 20.28 24.39
N ASP A 4 -16.36 20.72 24.59
CA ASP A 4 -17.29 20.10 25.53
C ASP A 4 -18.27 19.16 24.80
N ASP A 5 -18.35 17.93 25.28
CA ASP A 5 -19.26 16.90 24.73
C ASP A 5 -20.75 17.23 24.99
N ALA A 6 -21.06 17.92 26.11
CA ALA A 6 -22.43 18.31 26.42
C ALA A 6 -22.96 19.37 25.44
N ASP A 7 -22.11 20.34 25.09
CA ASP A 7 -22.44 21.33 24.08
C ASP A 7 -22.59 20.68 22.69
N ASN A 8 -21.70 19.77 22.33
CA ASN A 8 -21.77 19.05 21.06
C ASN A 8 -23.07 18.25 20.96
N LEU A 9 -23.45 17.53 22.02
CA LEU A 9 -24.71 16.79 22.08
C LEU A 9 -25.94 17.71 21.99
N SER A 10 -25.94 18.83 22.71
CA SER A 10 -27.06 19.81 22.68
C SER A 10 -27.26 20.35 21.27
N VAL A 11 -26.18 20.77 20.60
CA VAL A 11 -26.25 21.26 19.21
C VAL A 11 -26.76 20.17 18.26
N MET A 12 -26.30 18.93 18.43
CA MET A 12 -26.74 17.81 17.59
C MET A 12 -28.24 17.51 17.78
N MET A 13 -28.75 17.47 19.03
CA MET A 13 -30.15 17.24 19.31
C MET A 13 -31.01 18.34 18.68
N THR A 14 -30.64 19.61 18.88
CA THR A 14 -31.36 20.74 18.27
C THR A 14 -31.34 20.69 16.75
N ALA A 15 -30.19 20.37 16.15
CA ALA A 15 -30.05 20.23 14.69
C ALA A 15 -30.97 19.11 14.15
N ARG A 16 -31.06 17.97 14.83
CA ARG A 16 -31.92 16.84 14.45
C ARG A 16 -33.39 17.18 14.58
N GLU A 17 -33.77 17.95 15.61
CA GLU A 17 -35.16 18.45 15.77
C GLU A 17 -35.57 19.39 14.63
N LEU A 18 -34.65 20.28 14.22
CA LEU A 18 -34.91 21.23 13.12
C LEU A 18 -34.93 20.55 11.75
N ASN A 19 -34.06 19.54 11.54
CA ASN A 19 -33.99 18.77 10.31
C ASN A 19 -33.61 17.31 10.59
N SER A 20 -34.60 16.42 10.53
CA SER A 20 -34.42 15.00 10.82
C SER A 20 -33.52 14.26 9.84
N SER A 21 -33.28 14.81 8.64
CA SER A 21 -32.44 14.20 7.58
C SER A 21 -31.05 14.82 7.49
N ILE A 22 -30.67 15.68 8.44
CA ILE A 22 -29.35 16.31 8.42
C ILE A 22 -28.25 15.29 8.63
N TYR A 23 -27.21 15.35 7.78
CA TYR A 23 -25.98 14.56 7.96
C TYR A 23 -25.12 15.19 9.05
N MET A 24 -24.87 14.46 10.13
CA MET A 24 -24.14 14.97 11.28
C MET A 24 -22.78 14.27 11.46
N VAL A 25 -21.73 15.09 11.52
CA VAL A 25 -20.40 14.68 11.96
C VAL A 25 -20.21 15.18 13.38
N ALA A 26 -20.08 14.28 14.34
CA ALA A 26 -20.03 14.60 15.76
C ALA A 26 -18.64 14.39 16.33
N LEU A 27 -18.08 15.42 16.97
CA LEU A 27 -16.85 15.30 17.74
C LEU A 27 -17.17 14.81 19.15
N GLN A 28 -16.63 13.64 19.51
CA GLN A 28 -16.68 13.08 20.85
C GLN A 28 -15.30 13.17 21.50
N ASN A 29 -15.18 13.91 22.59
CA ASN A 29 -13.91 14.13 23.28
C ASN A 29 -13.64 13.06 24.36
N ARG A 30 -14.70 12.58 25.03
CA ARG A 30 -14.58 11.63 26.15
C ARG A 30 -15.22 10.28 25.82
N LEU A 31 -14.46 9.21 25.98
CA LEU A 31 -14.91 7.85 25.65
C LEU A 31 -16.15 7.41 26.46
N HIS A 32 -16.27 7.82 27.72
CA HIS A 32 -17.41 7.43 28.57
C HIS A 32 -18.75 8.04 28.10
N ASN A 33 -18.74 9.08 27.28
CA ASN A 33 -19.95 9.66 26.69
C ASN A 33 -20.45 8.91 25.45
N ARG A 34 -19.79 7.80 25.07
CA ARG A 34 -20.11 7.02 23.87
C ARG A 34 -21.59 6.63 23.77
N LEU A 35 -22.20 6.21 24.88
CA LEU A 35 -23.59 5.81 24.89
C LEU A 35 -24.53 6.97 24.58
N LEU A 36 -24.22 8.18 25.05
CA LEU A 36 -25.01 9.37 24.78
C LEU A 36 -24.92 9.76 23.28
N PHE A 37 -23.74 9.70 22.70
CA PHE A 37 -23.57 9.95 21.26
C PHE A 37 -24.27 8.88 20.41
N GLN A 38 -24.23 7.62 20.81
CA GLN A 38 -24.97 6.54 20.14
C GLN A 38 -26.46 6.74 20.17
N ALA A 39 -27.02 7.30 21.27
CA ALA A 39 -28.47 7.58 21.40
C ALA A 39 -28.92 8.67 20.42
N VAL A 40 -28.10 9.67 20.14
CA VAL A 40 -28.39 10.72 19.14
C VAL A 40 -28.12 10.22 17.70
N ASN A 41 -27.36 9.13 17.56
CA ASN A 41 -27.05 8.45 16.30
C ASN A 41 -26.55 9.37 15.19
N PRO A 42 -25.38 10.03 15.34
CA PRO A 42 -24.76 10.79 14.25
C PRO A 42 -24.27 9.84 13.16
N GLU A 43 -24.30 10.27 11.92
CA GLU A 43 -23.81 9.47 10.80
C GLU A 43 -22.31 9.17 10.89
N LEU A 44 -21.53 10.10 11.46
CA LEU A 44 -20.09 9.92 11.67
C LEU A 44 -19.65 10.45 13.05
N PRO A 45 -19.52 9.59 14.07
CA PRO A 45 -18.89 9.96 15.33
C PRO A 45 -17.35 9.98 15.18
N VAL A 46 -16.72 11.10 15.51
CA VAL A 46 -15.26 11.28 15.45
C VAL A 46 -14.72 11.37 16.87
N GLN A 47 -13.79 10.48 17.22
CA GLN A 47 -13.10 10.47 18.51
C GLN A 47 -11.68 10.97 18.34
N THR A 48 -11.34 12.12 18.92
CA THR A 48 -10.01 12.73 18.82
C THR A 48 -8.92 11.79 19.37
N SER A 49 -9.15 11.15 20.51
CA SER A 49 -8.21 10.22 21.12
C SER A 49 -7.93 8.99 20.23
N PHE A 50 -8.98 8.47 19.57
CA PHE A 50 -8.83 7.37 18.64
C PHE A 50 -8.05 7.78 17.38
N LEU A 51 -8.33 8.97 16.84
CA LEU A 51 -7.57 9.50 15.70
C LEU A 51 -6.09 9.69 16.04
N VAL A 52 -5.79 10.25 17.21
CA VAL A 52 -4.41 10.43 17.68
C VAL A 52 -3.76 9.05 17.89
N ALA A 53 -4.43 8.11 18.57
CA ALA A 53 -3.90 6.78 18.81
C ALA A 53 -3.66 5.99 17.52
N SER A 54 -4.61 6.03 16.58
CA SER A 54 -4.46 5.35 15.28
C SER A 54 -3.32 5.94 14.45
N ARG A 55 -3.16 7.28 14.50
CA ARG A 55 -2.03 7.97 13.88
C ARG A 55 -0.70 7.58 14.53
N PHE A 56 -0.68 7.48 15.86
CA PHE A 56 0.50 7.02 16.60
C PHE A 56 0.88 5.57 16.25
N LEU A 57 -0.10 4.68 16.23
CA LEU A 57 0.11 3.28 15.83
C LEU A 57 0.58 3.15 14.38
N SER A 58 0.02 3.94 13.46
CA SER A 58 0.48 3.96 12.07
C SER A 58 1.94 4.40 11.95
N VAL A 59 2.35 5.42 12.73
CA VAL A 59 3.75 5.90 12.74
C VAL A 59 4.69 4.88 13.41
N LEU A 60 4.26 4.20 14.48
CA LEU A 60 5.06 3.18 15.16
C LEU A 60 5.24 1.94 14.28
N ASN A 61 4.21 1.54 13.53
CA ASN A 61 4.25 0.38 12.65
C ASN A 61 4.93 0.68 11.29
N ALA A 62 5.15 1.96 10.97
CA ALA A 62 5.78 2.37 9.72
C ALA A 62 6.89 3.41 9.95
N PRO A 63 8.04 3.02 10.53
CA PRO A 63 9.15 3.94 10.80
C PRO A 63 9.64 4.66 9.54
N LEU A 64 9.59 4.00 8.37
CA LEU A 64 9.92 4.60 7.09
C LEU A 64 8.97 5.73 6.68
N LEU A 65 7.69 5.69 7.08
CA LEU A 65 6.73 6.76 6.80
C LEU A 65 7.12 8.05 7.54
N LYS A 66 7.56 7.93 8.79
CA LYS A 66 8.05 9.09 9.56
C LYS A 66 9.27 9.73 8.88
N GLU A 67 10.24 8.90 8.49
CA GLU A 67 11.44 9.39 7.79
C GLU A 67 11.07 10.03 6.45
N PHE A 68 10.16 9.42 5.69
CA PHE A 68 9.65 9.99 4.46
C PHE A 68 9.01 11.37 4.66
N LEU A 69 8.13 11.53 5.66
CA LEU A 69 7.48 12.80 5.94
C LEU A 69 8.50 13.88 6.33
N GLN A 70 9.52 13.55 7.13
CA GLN A 70 10.59 14.46 7.50
C GLN A 70 11.44 14.90 6.30
N GLU A 71 11.71 14.00 5.36
CA GLU A 71 12.44 14.34 4.14
C GLU A 71 11.55 15.11 3.15
N ALA A 72 10.26 14.79 3.07
CA ALA A 72 9.29 15.49 2.23
C ALA A 72 9.08 16.95 2.68
N GLU A 73 9.07 17.23 3.99
CA GLU A 73 8.98 18.60 4.53
C GLU A 73 10.13 19.49 4.07
N LYS A 74 11.30 18.93 3.79
CA LYS A 74 12.48 19.66 3.29
C LYS A 74 12.36 20.00 1.80
N GLN A 75 11.43 19.37 1.09
CA GLN A 75 11.17 19.62 -0.32
C GLN A 75 10.30 20.87 -0.49
N GLY A 76 10.42 21.52 -1.63
CA GLY A 76 9.62 22.71 -1.93
C GLY A 76 8.15 22.40 -2.25
N ASN A 77 7.31 23.44 -2.20
CA ASN A 77 5.87 23.29 -2.45
C ASN A 77 5.54 22.63 -3.80
N ALA A 78 6.29 22.94 -4.86
CA ALA A 78 6.09 22.36 -6.18
C ALA A 78 6.28 20.81 -6.19
N TRP A 79 7.24 20.30 -5.42
CA TRP A 79 7.46 18.86 -5.25
C TRP A 79 6.28 18.20 -4.51
N ASN A 80 5.81 18.86 -3.44
CA ASN A 80 4.67 18.38 -2.67
C ASN A 80 3.37 18.34 -3.52
N GLU A 81 3.14 19.35 -4.34
CA GLU A 81 2.00 19.37 -5.27
C GLU A 81 2.08 18.23 -6.32
N GLN A 82 3.26 17.97 -6.87
CA GLN A 82 3.47 16.85 -7.78
C GLN A 82 3.23 15.50 -7.11
N LEU A 83 3.68 15.32 -5.87
CA LEU A 83 3.43 14.12 -5.10
C LEU A 83 1.92 13.92 -4.87
N LEU A 84 1.21 14.96 -4.42
CA LEU A 84 -0.23 14.92 -4.18
C LEU A 84 -1.01 14.62 -5.47
N ALA A 85 -0.65 15.23 -6.59
CA ALA A 85 -1.25 14.96 -7.89
C ALA A 85 -1.04 13.50 -8.31
N ARG A 86 0.15 12.95 -8.08
CA ARG A 86 0.49 11.55 -8.36
C ARG A 86 -0.29 10.58 -7.46
N MET A 87 -0.43 10.89 -6.18
CA MET A 87 -1.25 10.12 -5.25
C MET A 87 -2.74 10.16 -5.64
N ALA A 88 -3.27 11.32 -5.99
CA ALA A 88 -4.65 11.49 -6.41
C ALA A 88 -4.99 10.70 -7.69
N SER A 89 -4.04 10.55 -8.62
CA SER A 89 -4.24 9.77 -9.85
C SER A 89 -4.43 8.26 -9.60
N ILE A 90 -3.94 7.75 -8.46
CA ILE A 90 -4.01 6.33 -8.11
C ILE A 90 -5.19 6.03 -7.18
N THR A 91 -5.60 7.00 -6.36
CA THR A 91 -6.58 6.82 -5.28
C THR A 91 -7.80 7.72 -5.41
N SER A 92 -8.38 7.83 -6.59
CA SER A 92 -9.47 8.78 -6.90
C SER A 92 -10.71 8.72 -5.98
N THR A 93 -10.92 7.62 -5.23
CA THR A 93 -12.08 7.43 -4.33
C THR A 93 -11.77 6.68 -3.03
N ILE A 94 -10.55 6.17 -2.85
CA ILE A 94 -10.18 5.30 -1.72
C ILE A 94 -9.06 5.98 -0.93
N THR A 95 -9.13 5.94 0.40
CA THR A 95 -8.05 6.40 1.26
C THR A 95 -6.80 5.56 0.99
N PRO A 96 -5.68 6.17 0.57
CA PRO A 96 -4.46 5.42 0.31
C PRO A 96 -3.88 4.85 1.59
N GLU A 97 -3.41 3.62 1.51
CA GLU A 97 -2.66 2.96 2.58
C GLU A 97 -1.17 3.04 2.30
N SER A 98 -0.38 3.00 3.35
CA SER A 98 1.08 2.92 3.24
C SER A 98 1.57 1.61 3.85
N TRP A 99 2.50 0.95 3.17
CA TRP A 99 3.18 -0.25 3.66
C TRP A 99 4.65 -0.21 3.30
N HIS A 100 5.44 -0.98 4.01
CA HIS A 100 6.85 -1.14 3.69
C HIS A 100 7.14 -2.58 3.27
N VAL A 101 8.19 -2.74 2.49
CA VAL A 101 8.72 -4.03 2.04
C VAL A 101 10.22 -4.01 2.32
N GLN A 102 10.70 -5.00 3.08
CA GLN A 102 12.13 -5.21 3.28
C GLN A 102 12.61 -6.35 2.38
N ILE A 103 13.66 -6.11 1.60
CA ILE A 103 14.24 -7.13 0.73
C ILE A 103 15.09 -8.09 1.56
N GLY A 104 14.51 -9.27 1.84
CA GLY A 104 15.12 -10.29 2.69
C GLY A 104 14.35 -11.62 2.64
N ASP A 105 14.93 -12.67 3.21
CA ASP A 105 14.39 -14.04 3.11
C ASP A 105 13.00 -14.21 3.72
N GLU A 106 12.67 -13.45 4.76
CA GLU A 106 11.41 -13.57 5.49
C GLU A 106 10.24 -12.92 4.74
N GLU A 107 10.41 -11.67 4.31
CA GLU A 107 9.31 -10.91 3.69
C GLU A 107 9.21 -11.12 2.19
N THR A 108 10.36 -11.27 1.51
CA THR A 108 10.45 -11.30 0.04
C THR A 108 11.26 -12.49 -0.49
N PRO A 109 10.92 -13.73 -0.14
CA PRO A 109 11.72 -14.89 -0.52
C PRO A 109 11.88 -15.05 -2.04
N ALA A 110 10.89 -14.66 -2.84
CA ALA A 110 10.98 -14.76 -4.30
C ALA A 110 11.98 -13.75 -4.86
N VAL A 111 11.98 -12.52 -4.36
CA VAL A 111 12.93 -11.48 -4.77
C VAL A 111 14.35 -11.86 -4.38
N THR A 112 14.54 -12.28 -3.13
CA THR A 112 15.85 -12.69 -2.62
C THR A 112 16.41 -13.86 -3.40
N LEU A 113 15.56 -14.84 -3.74
CA LEU A 113 15.98 -15.98 -4.55
C LEU A 113 16.35 -15.56 -5.99
N ALA A 114 15.59 -14.66 -6.62
CA ALA A 114 15.90 -14.13 -7.93
C ALA A 114 17.25 -13.40 -7.92
N LEU A 115 17.50 -12.54 -6.94
CA LEU A 115 18.78 -11.82 -6.78
C LEU A 115 19.95 -12.77 -6.57
N ARG A 116 19.80 -13.83 -5.76
CA ARG A 116 20.83 -14.89 -5.58
C ARG A 116 21.13 -15.66 -6.88
N LEU A 117 20.14 -15.78 -7.76
CA LEU A 117 20.31 -16.41 -9.07
C LEU A 117 20.90 -15.46 -10.12
N GLY A 118 21.24 -14.22 -9.74
CA GLY A 118 21.74 -13.20 -10.64
C GLY A 118 20.66 -12.58 -11.55
N GLU A 119 19.39 -12.79 -11.25
CA GLU A 119 18.27 -12.20 -11.99
C GLU A 119 18.00 -10.79 -11.40
N PRO A 120 18.19 -9.69 -12.15
CA PRO A 120 17.93 -8.34 -11.62
C PRO A 120 16.43 -8.15 -11.40
N VAL A 121 16.08 -7.58 -10.25
CA VAL A 121 14.71 -7.22 -9.90
C VAL A 121 14.64 -5.72 -9.73
N THR A 122 13.77 -5.05 -10.49
CA THR A 122 13.58 -3.60 -10.39
C THR A 122 12.37 -3.26 -9.52
N LEU A 123 12.33 -2.03 -9.01
CA LEU A 123 11.18 -1.45 -8.33
C LEU A 123 9.91 -1.55 -9.18
N GLY A 124 10.00 -1.26 -10.47
CA GLY A 124 8.90 -1.38 -11.41
C GLY A 124 8.34 -2.80 -11.54
N ASN A 125 9.16 -3.85 -11.32
CA ASN A 125 8.64 -5.21 -11.29
C ASN A 125 7.67 -5.41 -10.12
N LEU A 126 7.91 -4.79 -8.97
CA LEU A 126 7.01 -4.87 -7.82
C LEU A 126 5.71 -4.06 -8.02
N CYS A 127 5.76 -3.01 -8.83
CA CYS A 127 4.62 -2.16 -9.15
C CYS A 127 3.74 -2.71 -10.28
N ARG A 128 3.96 -3.93 -10.78
CA ARG A 128 3.19 -4.56 -11.86
C ARG A 128 2.33 -5.71 -11.35
N SER A 129 1.18 -5.89 -12.02
CA SER A 129 0.25 -6.95 -11.68
C SER A 129 0.84 -8.34 -12.00
N PRO A 130 0.84 -9.27 -11.02
CA PRO A 130 1.28 -10.65 -11.23
C PRO A 130 0.35 -11.46 -12.14
N ARG A 131 -0.83 -10.93 -12.45
CA ARG A 131 -1.81 -11.58 -13.34
C ARG A 131 -1.78 -11.00 -14.76
N HIS A 132 -1.51 -9.70 -14.86
CA HIS A 132 -1.52 -8.96 -16.12
C HIS A 132 -0.29 -8.04 -16.16
N ARG A 133 0.82 -8.54 -16.68
CA ARG A 133 2.12 -7.86 -16.69
C ARG A 133 2.10 -6.42 -17.20
N LEU A 134 1.23 -6.12 -18.17
CA LEU A 134 1.13 -4.78 -18.77
C LEU A 134 0.35 -3.79 -17.90
N THR A 135 -0.31 -4.26 -16.84
CA THR A 135 -1.08 -3.42 -15.92
C THR A 135 -0.21 -3.04 -14.73
N CYS A 136 -0.05 -1.75 -14.50
CA CYS A 136 0.53 -1.25 -13.25
C CYS A 136 -0.46 -1.43 -12.11
N LEU A 137 0.06 -1.69 -10.93
CA LEU A 137 -0.71 -1.67 -9.69
C LEU A 137 -0.98 -0.21 -9.30
N ASP A 138 -2.09 0.02 -8.62
CA ASP A 138 -2.43 1.33 -8.06
C ASP A 138 -1.56 1.61 -6.82
N THR A 139 -0.26 1.78 -7.04
CA THR A 139 0.75 2.00 -6.01
C THR A 139 1.90 2.86 -6.52
N ILE A 140 2.53 3.60 -5.59
CA ILE A 140 3.71 4.44 -5.83
C ILE A 140 4.78 4.05 -4.82
N PRO A 141 6.05 3.86 -5.24
CA PRO A 141 7.18 3.83 -4.32
C PRO A 141 7.46 5.26 -3.85
N LEU A 142 7.28 5.51 -2.56
CA LEU A 142 7.51 6.82 -1.93
C LEU A 142 8.96 7.04 -1.56
N MET A 143 9.61 6.01 -1.01
CA MET A 143 10.99 6.09 -0.55
C MET A 143 11.68 4.75 -0.62
N LEU A 144 12.92 4.74 -1.09
CA LEU A 144 13.86 3.63 -0.99
C LEU A 144 14.95 3.99 0.03
N ARG A 145 15.12 3.12 1.01
CA ARG A 145 16.23 3.19 1.98
C ARG A 145 17.23 2.09 1.69
N ARG A 146 18.45 2.49 1.36
CA ARG A 146 19.59 1.61 1.07
C ARG A 146 20.80 2.07 1.88
N ASN A 147 21.39 1.20 2.68
CA ASN A 147 22.61 1.50 3.45
C ASN A 147 22.52 2.81 4.26
N GLY A 148 21.35 3.10 4.86
CA GLY A 148 21.10 4.30 5.65
C GLY A 148 20.84 5.58 4.83
N ARG A 149 20.85 5.52 3.49
CA ARG A 149 20.50 6.65 2.62
C ARG A 149 19.06 6.52 2.15
N ASN A 150 18.34 7.62 2.15
CA ASN A 150 16.95 7.70 1.70
C ASN A 150 16.90 8.37 0.32
N THR A 151 16.25 7.71 -0.64
CA THR A 151 15.93 8.26 -1.96
C THR A 151 14.42 8.43 -2.05
N LEU A 152 13.96 9.68 -2.19
CA LEU A 152 12.55 10.00 -2.35
C LEU A 152 12.10 9.75 -3.79
N LEU A 153 10.91 9.21 -3.98
CA LEU A 153 10.29 8.89 -5.26
C LEU A 153 11.28 8.18 -6.22
N PRO A 154 11.85 7.03 -5.79
CA PRO A 154 12.85 6.34 -6.58
C PRO A 154 12.30 5.94 -7.95
N ASP A 155 13.19 5.87 -8.96
CA ASP A 155 12.83 5.45 -10.32
C ASP A 155 12.38 3.98 -10.33
N GLU A 156 11.38 3.66 -11.15
CA GLU A 156 10.91 2.29 -11.33
C GLU A 156 12.00 1.35 -11.91
N LYS A 157 13.00 1.92 -12.59
CA LYS A 157 14.14 1.17 -13.14
C LYS A 157 15.22 0.86 -12.10
N GLU A 158 15.09 1.41 -10.89
CA GLU A 158 16.06 1.15 -9.81
C GLU A 158 16.09 -0.34 -9.49
N ASN A 159 17.29 -0.93 -9.53
CA ASN A 159 17.50 -2.33 -9.16
C ASN A 159 17.46 -2.46 -7.65
N LEU A 160 16.76 -3.49 -7.16
CA LEU A 160 16.71 -3.81 -5.75
C LEU A 160 17.94 -4.61 -5.31
N GLU A 161 18.35 -4.36 -4.08
CA GLU A 161 19.46 -5.05 -3.43
C GLU A 161 18.99 -5.72 -2.12
N PRO A 162 19.65 -6.79 -1.66
CA PRO A 162 19.37 -7.37 -0.35
C PRO A 162 19.56 -6.33 0.77
N GLY A 163 18.57 -6.25 1.68
CA GLY A 163 18.56 -5.27 2.77
C GLY A 163 17.88 -3.95 2.45
N ASP A 164 17.51 -3.70 1.19
CA ASP A 164 16.71 -2.54 0.83
C ASP A 164 15.39 -2.53 1.58
N ARG A 165 14.94 -1.33 1.93
CA ARG A 165 13.60 -1.09 2.48
C ARG A 165 12.88 -0.09 1.60
N VAL A 166 11.70 -0.47 1.12
CA VAL A 166 10.89 0.39 0.24
C VAL A 166 9.58 0.72 0.93
N LEU A 167 9.26 2.00 1.01
CA LEU A 167 7.95 2.49 1.43
C LEU A 167 7.09 2.68 0.19
N PHE A 168 5.92 2.05 0.20
CA PHE A 168 4.90 2.20 -0.84
C PHE A 168 3.66 2.91 -0.31
N CYS A 169 2.92 3.53 -1.21
CA CYS A 169 1.58 4.05 -0.98
C CYS A 169 0.67 3.61 -2.12
N GLY A 170 -0.56 3.21 -1.81
CA GLY A 170 -1.49 2.74 -2.82
C GLY A 170 -2.76 2.14 -2.23
N THR A 171 -3.44 1.31 -3.02
CA THR A 171 -4.65 0.61 -2.58
C THR A 171 -4.31 -0.72 -1.88
N ASP A 172 -5.16 -1.17 -0.96
CA ASP A 172 -5.03 -2.49 -0.32
C ASP A 172 -4.98 -3.64 -1.36
N LYS A 173 -5.76 -3.52 -2.42
CA LYS A 173 -5.72 -4.46 -3.56
C LYS A 173 -4.34 -4.51 -4.20
N ALA A 174 -3.67 -3.38 -4.39
CA ALA A 174 -2.33 -3.32 -4.96
C ALA A 174 -1.31 -3.97 -4.02
N ASN A 175 -1.40 -3.70 -2.71
CA ASN A 175 -0.57 -4.35 -1.71
C ASN A 175 -0.71 -5.88 -1.76
N ASN A 176 -1.95 -6.40 -1.73
CA ASN A 176 -2.21 -7.84 -1.79
C ASN A 176 -1.66 -8.50 -3.08
N GLN A 177 -1.76 -7.82 -4.22
CA GLN A 177 -1.18 -8.31 -5.47
C GLN A 177 0.35 -8.27 -5.46
N MET A 178 0.95 -7.23 -4.90
CA MET A 178 2.40 -7.13 -4.72
C MET A 178 2.92 -8.25 -3.82
N GLN A 179 2.25 -8.53 -2.70
CA GLN A 179 2.62 -9.62 -1.78
C GLN A 179 2.71 -10.98 -2.50
N TRP A 180 1.85 -11.20 -3.51
CA TRP A 180 1.92 -12.41 -4.32
C TRP A 180 3.24 -12.50 -5.11
N SER A 181 3.68 -11.41 -5.74
CA SER A 181 4.96 -11.34 -6.46
C SER A 181 6.16 -11.48 -5.53
N LEU A 182 6.08 -10.92 -4.33
CA LEU A 182 7.16 -10.98 -3.34
C LEU A 182 7.41 -12.40 -2.80
N ARG A 183 6.37 -13.22 -2.75
CA ARG A 183 6.41 -14.59 -2.18
C ARG A 183 6.54 -15.69 -3.20
N HIS A 184 6.13 -15.48 -4.47
CA HIS A 184 6.09 -16.51 -5.50
C HIS A 184 7.02 -16.17 -6.66
N LEU A 185 8.11 -16.93 -6.78
CA LEU A 185 9.13 -16.72 -7.82
C LEU A 185 8.57 -16.77 -9.25
N ASN A 186 7.61 -17.66 -9.53
CA ASN A 186 7.00 -17.75 -10.85
C ASN A 186 6.14 -16.53 -11.18
N ALA A 187 5.45 -15.93 -10.19
CA ALA A 187 4.73 -14.68 -10.36
C ALA A 187 5.70 -13.53 -10.66
N LEU A 188 6.80 -13.42 -9.91
CA LEU A 188 7.84 -12.44 -10.13
C LEU A 188 8.46 -12.58 -11.52
N ARG A 189 8.84 -13.80 -11.94
CA ARG A 189 9.40 -14.07 -13.27
C ARG A 189 8.41 -13.78 -14.39
N TYR A 190 7.11 -14.04 -14.19
CA TYR A 190 6.10 -13.65 -15.15
C TYR A 190 6.05 -12.13 -15.34
N VAL A 191 6.12 -11.37 -14.27
CA VAL A 191 6.18 -9.90 -14.35
C VAL A 191 7.44 -9.44 -15.11
N GLN A 192 8.58 -10.06 -14.85
CA GLN A 192 9.85 -9.71 -15.50
C GLN A 192 9.87 -10.09 -17.00
N THR A 193 9.49 -11.31 -17.32
CA THR A 193 9.73 -11.91 -18.65
C THR A 193 8.47 -12.07 -19.51
N GLY A 194 7.29 -12.06 -18.90
CA GLY A 194 6.02 -12.39 -19.56
C GLY A 194 5.76 -13.90 -19.74
N HIS A 195 6.70 -14.75 -19.35
CA HIS A 195 6.55 -16.19 -19.48
C HIS A 195 6.07 -16.84 -18.19
N GLN A 196 4.92 -17.48 -18.24
CA GLN A 196 4.44 -18.32 -17.13
C GLN A 196 5.14 -19.69 -17.21
N ARG A 197 5.87 -20.02 -16.17
CA ARG A 197 6.39 -21.38 -16.01
C ARG A 197 5.37 -22.21 -15.22
N PRO A 198 4.99 -23.39 -15.73
CA PRO A 198 4.05 -24.24 -15.02
C PRO A 198 4.63 -24.69 -13.68
N ASP A 199 3.86 -24.51 -12.60
CA ASP A 199 4.18 -25.00 -11.26
C ASP A 199 3.77 -26.45 -11.10
N GLY A 200 4.68 -27.25 -10.52
CA GLY A 200 4.45 -28.66 -10.22
C GLY A 200 5.09 -29.63 -11.21
N LEU A 201 5.47 -30.80 -10.70
CA LEU A 201 6.16 -31.85 -11.47
C LEU A 201 5.34 -32.33 -12.68
N VAL A 202 4.03 -32.46 -12.52
CA VAL A 202 3.12 -32.96 -13.58
C VAL A 202 3.04 -31.93 -14.72
N TRP A 203 2.90 -30.64 -14.40
CA TRP A 203 2.81 -29.57 -15.40
C TRP A 203 4.13 -29.33 -16.12
N ARG A 204 5.28 -29.47 -15.43
CA ARG A 204 6.62 -29.42 -16.04
C ARG A 204 6.83 -30.59 -17.01
N TRP A 205 6.35 -31.78 -16.66
CA TRP A 205 6.42 -32.94 -17.51
C TRP A 205 5.54 -32.79 -18.76
N LEU A 206 4.30 -32.30 -18.62
CA LEU A 206 3.41 -31.98 -19.73
C LEU A 206 3.97 -30.91 -20.66
N ALA A 207 4.57 -29.86 -20.09
CA ALA A 207 5.20 -28.79 -20.87
C ALA A 207 6.40 -29.30 -21.67
N LYS A 208 7.22 -30.17 -21.09
CA LYS A 208 8.33 -30.85 -21.83
C LYS A 208 7.82 -31.72 -22.98
N ARG A 209 6.70 -32.42 -22.80
CA ARG A 209 6.10 -33.23 -23.88
C ARG A 209 5.53 -32.40 -25.04
N ARG A 210 5.00 -31.21 -24.75
CA ARG A 210 4.52 -30.26 -25.78
C ARG A 210 5.61 -29.53 -26.51
N ALA A 211 6.79 -29.37 -25.87
CA ALA A 211 7.96 -28.71 -26.46
C ALA A 211 8.87 -29.66 -27.26
N ALA A 212 8.64 -30.96 -27.20
CA ALA A 212 9.36 -31.91 -28.05
C ALA A 212 8.87 -31.75 -29.52
N PRO A 213 9.78 -31.42 -30.47
CA PRO A 213 9.41 -31.36 -31.89
C PRO A 213 8.83 -32.73 -32.29
N ALA A 214 7.76 -32.73 -33.08
CA ALA A 214 7.26 -33.89 -33.74
C ALA A 214 8.38 -34.40 -34.70
N ASP A 215 9.13 -35.36 -34.24
CA ASP A 215 10.18 -35.98 -35.05
C ASP A 215 9.52 -36.68 -36.23
N VAL A 216 9.98 -36.27 -37.39
CA VAL A 216 9.62 -36.72 -38.72
C VAL A 216 9.66 -38.24 -38.74
N ARG A 217 8.54 -38.90 -39.01
CA ARG A 217 8.52 -40.27 -39.50
C ARG A 217 8.48 -40.20 -41.02
N GLU A 218 9.61 -40.49 -41.61
CA GLU A 218 9.70 -41.08 -42.91
C GLU A 218 9.19 -42.51 -42.87
#